data_9870b2f42dfe0688078a6c4f22c1b930
#
_entry.id   9870b2f42dfe0688078a6c4f22c1b930
#
_cell.length_a   1.000
_cell.length_b   1.000
_cell.length_c   1.000
_cell.angle_alpha   90.00
_cell.angle_beta   90.00
_cell.angle_gamma   90.00
#
_symmetry.space_group_name_H-M   'P 1'
#
loop_
_entity.id
_entity.type
_entity.pdbx_description
1 polymer ?
#
loop_
_entity_poly.entity_id
_entity_poly.type
_entity_poly.pdbx_seq_one_letter_code
_entity_poly.pdbx_strand_id
1 'polypeptide(L)'
;STWVAVSFVGGSSGTWSYNISGWTNGRRYRVSARAKDAAENQEAYAPGPIFTIVMSTPLAAITQPTNNSGWVYFPALQGTANDGSGDLVVSSQSGIVYSTHVQTAIQRQDNGKCWNDGAWIDSPCHPRWIDAPFVGYSSGVWTYGNVPSGINLDSGVRYLVLARARDTARPYLPGNLQDSFDVGTSSNIFYVDIDSASAAITFPYDLTQRNSLVITSGTIADTFSGVLNAVLRISTGTSYWNGAGWLAPAVSTEVFAQAASTGSFSSTWSYVNLPSNWGASGAVVKIDVRGRDVTANTQNTALSVQWLYDNQAPAAQVGTPGADGAFYSPAVPLNN
;
A
#
# COMPACT_ATOMS: atom_id res chain seq x y z
N SER A 1 -27.35 49.81 12.71
CA SER A 1 -26.41 49.95 11.57
C SER A 1 -25.79 51.33 11.63
N THR A 2 -24.48 51.42 11.61
CA THR A 2 -23.76 52.68 11.55
C THR A 2 -23.39 52.92 10.07
N TRP A 3 -23.65 54.14 9.56
CA TRP A 3 -23.22 54.56 8.25
C TRP A 3 -21.85 55.27 8.38
N VAL A 4 -20.93 54.97 7.48
CA VAL A 4 -19.63 55.58 7.43
C VAL A 4 -19.56 56.44 6.16
N ALA A 5 -19.09 57.68 6.29
CA ALA A 5 -18.87 58.51 5.13
C ALA A 5 -17.65 58.02 4.36
N VAL A 6 -17.76 57.90 3.03
CA VAL A 6 -16.70 57.50 2.14
C VAL A 6 -16.40 58.56 1.12
N SER A 7 -15.14 58.64 0.69
CA SER A 7 -14.76 59.60 -0.35
C SER A 7 -15.25 59.13 -1.72
N PHE A 8 -15.94 60.01 -2.40
CA PHE A 8 -16.41 59.83 -3.78
C PHE A 8 -15.44 60.53 -4.75
N VAL A 9 -15.09 59.82 -5.81
CA VAL A 9 -14.22 60.33 -6.87
C VAL A 9 -15.04 60.42 -8.15
N GLY A 10 -15.34 61.61 -8.61
CA GLY A 10 -16.15 61.86 -9.82
C GLY A 10 -16.93 63.16 -9.73
N GLY A 11 -17.80 63.43 -10.74
CA GLY A 11 -18.71 64.58 -10.83
C GLY A 11 -20.16 64.14 -10.62
N SER A 12 -20.99 64.17 -11.71
CA SER A 12 -22.34 63.63 -11.68
C SER A 12 -22.41 62.10 -11.62
N SER A 13 -21.32 61.41 -11.92
CA SER A 13 -21.13 59.97 -11.72
C SER A 13 -19.66 59.73 -11.34
N GLY A 14 -19.40 58.63 -10.64
CA GLY A 14 -18.04 58.26 -10.19
C GLY A 14 -17.99 57.00 -9.35
N THR A 15 -16.88 56.79 -8.69
CA THR A 15 -16.60 55.60 -7.87
C THR A 15 -16.31 55.96 -6.41
N TRP A 16 -16.56 55.03 -5.52
CA TRP A 16 -16.17 55.12 -4.11
C TRP A 16 -15.48 53.83 -3.68
N SER A 17 -14.66 53.93 -2.69
CA SER A 17 -13.99 52.76 -2.06
C SER A 17 -13.95 52.98 -0.54
N TYR A 18 -14.00 51.90 0.18
CA TYR A 18 -13.82 51.85 1.63
C TYR A 18 -13.11 50.61 2.05
N ASN A 19 -12.00 50.75 2.79
CA ASN A 19 -11.25 49.64 3.31
C ASN A 19 -11.80 49.23 4.67
N ILE A 20 -12.17 47.97 4.77
CA ILE A 20 -12.73 47.37 6.01
C ILE A 20 -11.71 46.34 6.53
N SER A 21 -11.40 46.37 7.82
CA SER A 21 -10.58 45.37 8.51
C SER A 21 -11.39 44.70 9.62
N GLY A 22 -10.85 43.65 10.22
CA GLY A 22 -11.47 42.95 11.34
C GLY A 22 -12.58 41.98 10.90
N TRP A 23 -12.45 41.38 9.73
CA TRP A 23 -13.32 40.30 9.28
C TRP A 23 -13.20 39.08 10.17
N THR A 24 -14.31 38.35 10.37
CA THR A 24 -14.35 37.12 11.13
C THR A 24 -14.65 35.96 10.19
N ASN A 25 -13.86 34.88 10.27
CA ASN A 25 -14.03 33.66 9.47
C ASN A 25 -15.43 33.06 9.66
N GLY A 26 -16.06 32.61 8.60
CA GLY A 26 -17.39 32.00 8.58
C GLY A 26 -18.56 33.00 8.79
N ARG A 27 -18.27 34.29 8.96
CA ARG A 27 -19.33 35.28 9.25
C ARG A 27 -19.90 35.90 7.97
N ARG A 28 -21.22 36.05 7.94
CA ARG A 28 -21.94 36.71 6.83
C ARG A 28 -22.02 38.20 7.09
N TYR A 29 -21.76 38.99 6.06
CA TYR A 29 -21.78 40.43 6.05
C TYR A 29 -22.68 40.93 4.93
N ARG A 30 -23.28 42.12 5.15
CA ARG A 30 -24.02 42.83 4.13
C ARG A 30 -23.37 44.22 3.98
N VAL A 31 -23.04 44.60 2.76
CA VAL A 31 -22.60 45.96 2.42
C VAL A 31 -23.77 46.66 1.75
N SER A 32 -24.10 47.83 2.23
CA SER A 32 -25.10 48.72 1.60
C SER A 32 -24.49 50.07 1.42
N ALA A 33 -24.80 50.74 0.32
CA ALA A 33 -24.38 52.08 0.04
C ALA A 33 -25.62 52.97 -0.19
N ARG A 34 -25.50 54.26 0.05
CA ARG A 34 -26.49 55.27 -0.30
C ARG A 34 -25.77 56.56 -0.66
N ALA A 35 -26.27 57.25 -1.64
CA ALA A 35 -25.76 58.52 -2.04
C ALA A 35 -26.49 59.67 -1.33
N LYS A 36 -25.80 60.83 -1.20
CA LYS A 36 -26.36 62.11 -0.76
C LYS A 36 -25.79 63.17 -1.66
N ASP A 37 -26.64 64.03 -2.20
CA ASP A 37 -26.21 65.13 -3.04
C ASP A 37 -25.83 66.40 -2.24
N ALA A 38 -25.36 67.43 -2.94
CA ALA A 38 -24.97 68.69 -2.32
C ALA A 38 -26.17 69.49 -1.78
N ALA A 39 -27.38 69.19 -2.22
CA ALA A 39 -28.65 69.75 -1.70
C ALA A 39 -29.21 68.97 -0.53
N GLU A 40 -28.47 68.03 0.03
CA GLU A 40 -28.83 67.18 1.16
C GLU A 40 -29.88 66.08 0.84
N ASN A 41 -30.28 65.92 -0.43
CA ASN A 41 -31.17 64.82 -0.80
C ASN A 41 -30.44 63.51 -0.67
N GLN A 42 -31.12 62.55 -0.01
CA GLN A 42 -30.52 61.26 0.30
C GLN A 42 -31.30 60.14 -0.39
N GLU A 43 -30.53 59.22 -0.98
CA GLU A 43 -31.08 58.02 -1.57
C GLU A 43 -31.84 57.17 -0.54
N ALA A 44 -32.96 56.59 -0.97
CA ALA A 44 -33.68 55.61 -0.16
C ALA A 44 -32.83 54.37 0.08
N TYR A 45 -32.91 53.84 1.30
CA TYR A 45 -32.17 52.63 1.65
C TYR A 45 -32.60 51.44 0.79
N ALA A 46 -31.63 50.84 0.10
CA ALA A 46 -31.75 49.53 -0.54
C ALA A 46 -30.73 48.57 0.08
N PRO A 47 -31.13 47.34 0.46
CA PRO A 47 -30.22 46.39 1.00
C PRO A 47 -29.21 45.91 -0.08
N GLY A 48 -27.93 46.05 0.19
CA GLY A 48 -26.87 45.60 -0.72
C GLY A 48 -26.59 44.10 -0.62
N PRO A 49 -25.60 43.61 -1.37
CA PRO A 49 -25.25 42.19 -1.44
C PRO A 49 -24.78 41.63 -0.09
N ILE A 50 -25.05 40.36 0.07
CA ILE A 50 -24.56 39.57 1.22
C ILE A 50 -23.42 38.68 0.74
N PHE A 51 -22.37 38.59 1.54
CA PHE A 51 -21.24 37.69 1.31
C PHE A 51 -20.76 37.09 2.64
N THR A 52 -20.03 35.97 2.54
CA THR A 52 -19.41 35.31 3.68
C THR A 52 -17.88 35.45 3.56
N ILE A 53 -17.23 35.71 4.68
CA ILE A 53 -15.77 35.69 4.75
C ILE A 53 -15.32 34.28 5.08
N VAL A 54 -14.46 33.69 4.23
CA VAL A 54 -13.83 32.41 4.43
C VAL A 54 -12.32 32.61 4.45
N MET A 55 -11.69 32.30 5.59
CA MET A 55 -10.25 32.44 5.83
C MET A 55 -9.59 31.11 6.21
N SER A 56 -10.37 30.06 6.41
CA SER A 56 -9.86 28.71 6.66
C SER A 56 -9.32 28.11 5.38
N THR A 57 -8.25 27.33 5.53
CA THR A 57 -7.66 26.58 4.43
C THR A 57 -8.31 25.20 4.37
N PRO A 58 -8.76 24.73 3.21
CA PRO A 58 -9.28 23.38 3.07
C PRO A 58 -8.18 22.34 3.26
N LEU A 59 -8.56 21.11 3.60
CA LEU A 59 -7.65 19.99 3.79
C LEU A 59 -8.00 18.84 2.83
N ALA A 60 -7.04 18.39 2.04
CA ALA A 60 -7.09 17.12 1.34
C ALA A 60 -6.33 16.07 2.13
N ALA A 61 -6.91 14.87 2.22
CA ALA A 61 -6.28 13.70 2.83
C ALA A 61 -6.22 12.56 1.82
N ILE A 62 -5.16 11.76 1.90
CA ILE A 62 -4.92 10.58 1.07
C ILE A 62 -5.39 9.36 1.85
N THR A 63 -6.31 8.59 1.30
CA THR A 63 -6.77 7.31 1.87
C THR A 63 -6.11 6.10 1.19
N GLN A 64 -5.68 6.29 -0.08
CA GLN A 64 -4.93 5.30 -0.86
C GLN A 64 -3.91 6.01 -1.74
N PRO A 65 -2.61 5.61 -1.67
CA PRO A 65 -2.03 4.59 -0.81
C PRO A 65 -1.96 5.04 0.66
N THR A 66 -2.01 4.08 1.59
CA THR A 66 -1.66 4.36 2.98
C THR A 66 -0.15 4.56 3.11
N ASN A 67 0.25 5.35 4.09
CA ASN A 67 1.67 5.65 4.28
C ASN A 67 2.49 4.38 4.55
N ASN A 68 3.64 4.24 3.89
CA ASN A 68 4.54 3.08 3.91
C ASN A 68 3.92 1.76 3.43
N SER A 69 2.86 1.79 2.60
CA SER A 69 2.29 0.58 2.01
C SER A 69 3.09 0.07 0.80
N GLY A 70 3.12 -1.25 0.66
CA GLY A 70 3.71 -1.95 -0.48
C GLY A 70 2.65 -2.35 -1.51
N TRP A 71 3.01 -2.30 -2.79
CA TRP A 71 2.10 -2.58 -3.90
C TRP A 71 2.80 -3.36 -5.01
N VAL A 72 2.11 -4.39 -5.54
CA VAL A 72 2.50 -5.06 -6.80
C VAL A 72 1.95 -4.27 -8.00
N TYR A 73 0.76 -3.74 -7.84
CA TYR A 73 0.05 -2.93 -8.83
C TYR A 73 -0.70 -1.81 -8.10
N PHE A 74 -0.55 -0.60 -8.58
CA PHE A 74 -1.19 0.57 -7.97
C PHE A 74 -2.33 1.09 -8.87
N PRO A 75 -3.60 0.95 -8.47
CA PRO A 75 -4.73 1.20 -9.36
C PRO A 75 -5.14 2.68 -9.47
N ALA A 76 -5.09 3.42 -8.38
CA ALA A 76 -5.50 4.82 -8.33
C ALA A 76 -5.04 5.49 -7.02
N LEU A 77 -4.90 6.81 -7.03
CA LEU A 77 -4.87 7.63 -5.82
C LEU A 77 -6.31 7.95 -5.41
N GLN A 78 -6.58 7.86 -4.11
CA GLN A 78 -7.89 8.19 -3.55
C GLN A 78 -7.73 8.96 -2.25
N GLY A 79 -8.75 9.76 -1.96
CA GLY A 79 -8.74 10.49 -0.71
C GLY A 79 -10.04 11.24 -0.44
N THR A 80 -9.98 12.05 0.59
CA THR A 80 -11.06 12.95 0.99
C THR A 80 -10.57 14.39 0.94
N ALA A 81 -11.49 15.33 0.80
CA ALA A 81 -11.21 16.73 1.02
C ALA A 81 -12.34 17.37 1.83
N ASN A 82 -11.99 18.34 2.67
CA ASN A 82 -12.91 19.02 3.57
C ASN A 82 -12.51 20.48 3.70
N ASP A 83 -13.50 21.37 3.61
CA ASP A 83 -13.40 22.77 4.00
C ASP A 83 -14.48 23.06 5.04
N GLY A 84 -14.12 23.04 6.31
CA GLY A 84 -15.06 23.14 7.44
C GLY A 84 -15.92 24.40 7.49
N SER A 85 -15.62 25.43 6.72
CA SER A 85 -16.34 26.72 6.73
C SER A 85 -16.64 27.29 5.35
N GLY A 86 -16.18 26.65 4.29
CA GLY A 86 -16.33 27.11 2.91
C GLY A 86 -16.80 26.01 1.97
N ASP A 87 -16.86 26.37 0.72
CA ASP A 87 -17.28 25.49 -0.36
C ASP A 87 -16.07 25.07 -1.19
N LEU A 88 -15.79 23.78 -1.28
CA LEU A 88 -14.82 23.23 -2.22
C LEU A 88 -15.32 23.29 -3.67
N VAL A 89 -16.63 23.44 -3.82
CA VAL A 89 -17.29 23.57 -5.13
C VAL A 89 -18.26 24.73 -5.11
N VAL A 90 -18.20 25.62 -6.08
CA VAL A 90 -19.22 26.67 -6.26
C VAL A 90 -20.55 26.01 -6.60
N SER A 91 -21.58 26.23 -5.78
CA SER A 91 -22.94 25.92 -6.19
C SER A 91 -23.21 26.59 -7.54
N SER A 92 -23.70 25.85 -8.49
CA SER A 92 -23.90 26.19 -9.89
C SER A 92 -24.76 27.45 -10.10
N GLN A 93 -24.19 28.62 -9.99
CA GLN A 93 -24.83 29.82 -10.49
C GLN A 93 -24.36 30.24 -11.89
N SER A 94 -23.69 29.41 -12.65
CA SER A 94 -23.35 29.77 -14.03
C SER A 94 -22.82 28.64 -14.89
N GLY A 95 -23.13 27.38 -14.63
CA GLY A 95 -22.77 26.28 -15.54
C GLY A 95 -21.27 26.02 -15.73
N ILE A 96 -20.39 26.61 -14.90
CA ILE A 96 -18.96 26.37 -14.93
C ILE A 96 -18.63 25.32 -13.89
N VAL A 97 -18.41 24.11 -14.33
CA VAL A 97 -17.87 23.02 -13.51
C VAL A 97 -16.38 23.27 -13.31
N TYR A 98 -15.96 23.76 -12.16
CA TYR A 98 -14.56 23.84 -11.81
C TYR A 98 -14.10 22.47 -11.28
N SER A 99 -13.40 21.71 -12.10
CA SER A 99 -12.86 20.38 -11.77
C SER A 99 -11.54 20.42 -11.00
N THR A 100 -11.11 21.57 -10.47
CA THR A 100 -9.72 21.81 -10.06
C THR A 100 -9.53 22.15 -8.59
N HIS A 101 -10.41 21.68 -7.71
CA HIS A 101 -10.33 22.02 -6.29
C HIS A 101 -9.47 21.07 -5.46
N VAL A 102 -9.21 19.88 -5.96
CA VAL A 102 -8.27 18.93 -5.37
C VAL A 102 -7.18 18.62 -6.40
N GLN A 103 -5.95 18.68 -5.96
CA GLN A 103 -4.80 18.36 -6.78
C GLN A 103 -3.93 17.32 -6.07
N THR A 104 -3.32 16.45 -6.85
CA THR A 104 -2.35 15.47 -6.38
C THR A 104 -1.02 15.62 -7.11
N ALA A 105 0.05 15.12 -6.50
CA ALA A 105 1.36 15.03 -7.12
C ALA A 105 2.01 13.71 -6.75
N ILE A 106 2.76 13.12 -7.67
CA ILE A 106 3.51 11.88 -7.46
C ILE A 106 4.97 12.14 -7.83
N GLN A 107 5.89 11.79 -6.93
CA GLN A 107 7.33 11.95 -7.13
C GLN A 107 8.07 10.65 -6.82
N ARG A 108 8.98 10.25 -7.69
CA ARG A 108 9.95 9.18 -7.43
C ARG A 108 11.00 9.66 -6.43
N GLN A 109 11.32 8.83 -5.44
CA GLN A 109 12.28 9.20 -4.39
C GLN A 109 13.73 8.83 -4.76
N ASP A 110 13.94 7.98 -5.76
CA ASP A 110 15.26 7.56 -6.23
C ASP A 110 15.96 8.60 -7.12
N ASN A 111 15.20 9.34 -7.93
CA ASN A 111 15.74 10.28 -8.91
C ASN A 111 15.04 11.64 -8.95
N GLY A 112 14.01 11.84 -8.12
CA GLY A 112 13.27 13.09 -8.00
C GLY A 112 12.34 13.43 -9.16
N LYS A 113 12.14 12.54 -10.13
CA LYS A 113 11.20 12.76 -11.25
C LYS A 113 9.77 12.83 -10.76
N CYS A 114 8.95 13.67 -11.40
CA CYS A 114 7.53 13.79 -11.11
C CYS A 114 6.66 13.22 -12.22
N TRP A 115 5.53 12.66 -11.84
CA TRP A 115 4.50 12.20 -12.78
C TRP A 115 3.78 13.39 -13.39
N ASN A 116 3.66 13.39 -14.72
CA ASN A 116 2.99 14.44 -15.50
C ASN A 116 1.87 13.82 -16.33
N ASP A 117 0.94 13.14 -15.66
CA ASP A 117 -0.30 12.62 -16.24
C ASP A 117 -0.12 11.71 -17.47
N GLY A 118 0.96 10.92 -17.49
CA GLY A 118 1.27 9.98 -18.58
C GLY A 118 2.74 9.65 -18.74
N ALA A 119 3.64 10.48 -18.17
CA ALA A 119 5.07 10.26 -18.24
C ALA A 119 5.80 10.84 -17.03
N TRP A 120 6.97 10.27 -16.71
CA TRP A 120 7.90 10.87 -15.76
C TRP A 120 8.67 12.02 -16.41
N ILE A 121 8.67 13.17 -15.76
CA ILE A 121 9.44 14.35 -16.20
C ILE A 121 10.59 14.63 -15.25
N ASP A 122 11.66 15.21 -15.78
CA ASP A 122 12.85 15.54 -15.01
C ASP A 122 12.63 16.69 -14.03
N SER A 123 13.42 16.68 -12.95
CA SER A 123 13.53 17.79 -11.99
C SER A 123 14.06 19.09 -12.69
N PRO A 124 13.64 20.29 -12.25
CA PRO A 124 12.90 20.56 -11.02
C PRO A 124 11.37 20.49 -11.23
N CYS A 125 10.76 19.47 -10.70
CA CYS A 125 9.31 19.36 -10.62
C CYS A 125 8.88 19.55 -9.16
N HIS A 126 8.64 20.75 -8.70
CA HIS A 126 8.32 21.04 -7.30
C HIS A 126 6.83 21.30 -7.07
N PRO A 127 6.16 20.39 -6.44
CA PRO A 127 5.69 19.15 -7.02
C PRO A 127 4.87 19.46 -8.29
N ARG A 128 4.81 18.55 -9.24
CA ARG A 128 3.92 18.67 -10.39
C ARG A 128 2.50 18.37 -9.95
N TRP A 129 1.68 19.40 -9.80
CA TRP A 129 0.30 19.28 -9.42
C TRP A 129 -0.59 18.89 -10.58
N ILE A 130 -1.42 17.88 -10.38
CA ILE A 130 -2.36 17.33 -11.35
C ILE A 130 -3.75 17.38 -10.71
N ASP A 131 -4.75 17.78 -11.48
CA ASP A 131 -6.12 17.87 -11.00
C ASP A 131 -6.70 16.49 -10.75
N ALA A 132 -7.30 16.28 -9.58
CA ALA A 132 -7.98 15.07 -9.18
C ALA A 132 -9.49 15.31 -9.16
N PRO A 133 -10.32 14.52 -9.90
CA PRO A 133 -11.76 14.61 -9.83
C PRO A 133 -12.27 14.50 -8.39
N PHE A 134 -13.10 15.46 -7.99
CA PHE A 134 -13.70 15.55 -6.67
C PHE A 134 -15.22 15.44 -6.75
N VAL A 135 -15.80 14.64 -5.85
CA VAL A 135 -17.24 14.46 -5.71
C VAL A 135 -17.64 14.84 -4.29
N GLY A 136 -18.39 15.93 -4.16
CA GLY A 136 -18.81 16.51 -2.88
C GLY A 136 -19.09 17.99 -3.01
N TYR A 137 -19.29 18.66 -1.87
CA TYR A 137 -19.53 20.12 -1.78
C TYR A 137 -18.52 20.77 -0.83
N SER A 138 -18.80 20.87 0.47
CA SER A 138 -17.85 21.31 1.49
C SER A 138 -16.96 20.18 2.01
N SER A 139 -17.38 18.94 1.77
CA SER A 139 -16.60 17.73 2.01
C SER A 139 -16.96 16.66 0.99
N GLY A 140 -16.04 15.76 0.71
CA GLY A 140 -16.27 14.69 -0.27
C GLY A 140 -15.04 13.84 -0.51
N VAL A 141 -15.10 13.07 -1.60
CA VAL A 141 -14.06 12.14 -2.01
C VAL A 141 -13.45 12.57 -3.34
N TRP A 142 -12.18 12.27 -3.51
CA TRP A 142 -11.48 12.47 -4.78
C TRP A 142 -10.78 11.19 -5.22
N THR A 143 -10.63 11.03 -6.53
CA THR A 143 -9.94 9.89 -7.13
C THR A 143 -9.15 10.36 -8.35
N TYR A 144 -7.90 9.94 -8.45
CA TYR A 144 -7.06 10.13 -9.61
C TYR A 144 -6.62 8.77 -10.16
N GLY A 145 -7.12 8.42 -11.35
CA GLY A 145 -6.93 7.10 -11.96
C GLY A 145 -5.79 7.02 -12.97
N ASN A 146 -5.26 8.16 -13.46
CA ASN A 146 -4.16 8.13 -14.43
C ASN A 146 -2.78 8.07 -13.73
N VAL A 147 -2.66 7.16 -12.77
CA VAL A 147 -1.43 6.91 -12.01
C VAL A 147 -0.39 6.19 -12.86
N PRO A 148 0.91 6.27 -12.51
CA PRO A 148 1.92 5.42 -13.13
C PRO A 148 1.55 3.95 -13.00
N SER A 149 1.69 3.19 -14.07
CA SER A 149 1.37 1.75 -14.08
C SER A 149 2.32 0.98 -14.98
N GLY A 150 2.40 -0.33 -14.79
CA GLY A 150 3.24 -1.21 -15.62
C GLY A 150 4.69 -0.74 -15.68
N ILE A 151 5.19 -0.48 -16.87
CA ILE A 151 6.58 -0.06 -17.13
C ILE A 151 6.97 1.30 -16.51
N ASN A 152 6.01 2.06 -16.00
CA ASN A 152 6.26 3.32 -15.34
C ASN A 152 6.48 3.19 -13.83
N LEU A 153 6.35 1.98 -13.28
CA LEU A 153 6.61 1.66 -11.88
C LEU A 153 7.76 0.65 -11.81
N ASP A 154 8.84 1.02 -11.13
CA ASP A 154 9.99 0.15 -10.94
C ASP A 154 9.93 -0.53 -9.58
N SER A 155 10.28 -1.81 -9.54
CA SER A 155 10.47 -2.55 -8.29
C SER A 155 11.61 -1.96 -7.47
N GLY A 156 11.45 -1.94 -6.15
CA GLY A 156 12.44 -1.37 -5.23
C GLY A 156 12.42 0.15 -5.14
N VAL A 157 11.45 0.83 -5.76
CA VAL A 157 11.35 2.29 -5.74
C VAL A 157 10.26 2.76 -4.79
N ARG A 158 10.56 3.83 -4.05
CA ARG A 158 9.60 4.57 -3.22
C ARG A 158 9.06 5.78 -3.97
N TYR A 159 7.79 6.04 -3.77
CA TYR A 159 7.04 7.13 -4.40
C TYR A 159 6.39 7.99 -3.32
N LEU A 160 6.63 9.30 -3.37
CA LEU A 160 5.93 10.29 -2.55
C LEU A 160 4.66 10.72 -3.28
N VAL A 161 3.55 10.72 -2.56
CA VAL A 161 2.27 11.26 -3.01
C VAL A 161 1.91 12.44 -2.11
N LEU A 162 1.51 13.55 -2.73
CA LEU A 162 0.96 14.71 -2.07
C LEU A 162 -0.46 14.97 -2.57
N ALA A 163 -1.33 15.45 -1.70
CA ALA A 163 -2.65 15.95 -2.05
C ALA A 163 -2.87 17.33 -1.43
N ARG A 164 -3.52 18.22 -2.17
CA ARG A 164 -3.93 19.54 -1.67
C ARG A 164 -5.33 19.91 -2.14
N ALA A 165 -6.00 20.70 -1.34
CA ALA A 165 -7.29 21.28 -1.69
C ALA A 165 -7.21 22.80 -1.79
N ARG A 166 -8.14 23.38 -2.58
CA ARG A 166 -8.37 24.79 -2.68
C ARG A 166 -9.86 25.05 -2.56
N ASP A 167 -10.24 26.06 -1.78
CA ASP A 167 -11.62 26.49 -1.71
C ASP A 167 -11.98 27.51 -2.84
N THR A 168 -13.22 27.96 -2.83
CA THR A 168 -13.75 28.89 -3.82
C THR A 168 -13.93 30.30 -3.29
N ALA A 169 -13.32 30.63 -2.15
CA ALA A 169 -13.40 31.97 -1.59
C ALA A 169 -12.92 33.02 -2.62
N ARG A 170 -13.87 33.88 -3.08
CA ARG A 170 -13.66 34.84 -4.19
C ARG A 170 -13.88 36.29 -3.72
N PRO A 171 -13.57 37.35 -4.52
CA PRO A 171 -13.73 37.36 -5.98
C PRO A 171 -12.49 37.60 -6.86
N TYR A 172 -11.32 38.00 -6.34
CA TYR A 172 -10.22 38.46 -7.22
C TYR A 172 -8.87 37.77 -6.98
N LEU A 173 -8.81 36.86 -6.00
CA LEU A 173 -7.60 36.05 -5.73
C LEU A 173 -7.96 34.56 -5.80
N PRO A 174 -6.99 33.70 -6.10
CA PRO A 174 -7.21 32.27 -5.94
C PRO A 174 -7.66 32.02 -4.49
N GLY A 175 -8.69 31.19 -4.29
CA GLY A 175 -9.18 30.82 -2.96
C GLY A 175 -8.09 30.30 -2.03
N ASN A 176 -8.41 30.07 -0.77
CA ASN A 176 -7.44 29.53 0.19
C ASN A 176 -6.93 28.17 -0.30
N LEU A 177 -5.60 28.03 -0.35
CA LEU A 177 -4.92 26.85 -0.86
C LEU A 177 -4.18 26.18 0.28
N GLN A 178 -4.33 24.87 0.41
CA GLN A 178 -3.49 24.05 1.29
C GLN A 178 -2.03 24.11 0.82
N ASP A 179 -1.13 24.51 1.70
CA ASP A 179 0.31 24.68 1.44
C ASP A 179 1.19 23.88 2.42
N SER A 180 0.58 23.21 3.40
CA SER A 180 1.23 22.33 4.36
C SER A 180 0.76 20.88 4.18
N PHE A 181 1.68 19.93 4.38
CA PHE A 181 1.46 18.52 4.08
C PHE A 181 1.91 17.64 5.25
N ASP A 182 0.94 17.00 5.90
CA ASP A 182 1.19 16.13 7.03
C ASP A 182 1.35 14.68 6.58
N VAL A 183 2.43 14.04 7.06
CA VAL A 183 2.72 12.62 6.79
C VAL A 183 1.60 11.75 7.37
N GLY A 184 1.10 10.83 6.57
CA GLY A 184 -0.03 9.98 6.94
C GLY A 184 -1.40 10.60 6.68
N THR A 185 -1.44 11.86 6.25
CA THR A 185 -2.69 12.57 5.91
C THR A 185 -2.64 13.07 4.46
N SER A 186 -1.94 14.15 4.21
CA SER A 186 -1.85 14.78 2.87
C SER A 186 -0.51 14.50 2.17
N SER A 187 0.36 13.74 2.82
CA SER A 187 1.66 13.31 2.33
C SER A 187 1.88 11.84 2.70
N ASN A 188 1.92 10.97 1.72
CA ASN A 188 2.14 9.53 1.92
C ASN A 188 3.29 9.04 1.04
N ILE A 189 4.05 8.07 1.56
CA ILE A 189 5.02 7.31 0.78
C ILE A 189 4.46 5.92 0.57
N PHE A 190 4.55 5.40 -0.65
CA PHE A 190 4.32 4.00 -0.95
C PHE A 190 5.52 3.45 -1.73
N TYR A 191 5.61 2.14 -1.83
CA TYR A 191 6.65 1.49 -2.62
C TYR A 191 6.05 0.42 -3.53
N VAL A 192 6.76 0.12 -4.60
CA VAL A 192 6.41 -0.95 -5.53
C VAL A 192 7.43 -2.06 -5.38
N ASP A 193 6.93 -3.29 -5.28
CA ASP A 193 7.72 -4.48 -5.22
C ASP A 193 7.05 -5.58 -6.03
N ILE A 194 7.64 -5.95 -7.15
CA ILE A 194 7.19 -7.02 -8.04
C ILE A 194 8.13 -8.22 -8.02
N ASP A 195 9.22 -8.14 -7.26
CA ASP A 195 10.16 -9.23 -7.05
C ASP A 195 9.67 -10.13 -5.92
N SER A 196 9.87 -11.42 -6.05
CA SER A 196 9.43 -12.38 -5.04
C SER A 196 10.54 -12.73 -4.06
N ALA A 197 10.18 -13.02 -2.82
CA ALA A 197 11.10 -13.60 -1.87
C ALA A 197 11.64 -14.95 -2.39
N SER A 198 12.88 -15.27 -2.06
CA SER A 198 13.54 -16.56 -2.35
C SER A 198 13.60 -17.41 -1.09
N ALA A 199 13.16 -18.68 -1.17
CA ALA A 199 13.23 -19.61 -0.05
C ALA A 199 14.08 -20.83 -0.38
N ALA A 200 14.77 -21.37 0.64
CA ALA A 200 15.55 -22.58 0.57
C ALA A 200 15.21 -23.51 1.73
N ILE A 201 15.38 -24.83 1.52
CA ILE A 201 15.23 -25.87 2.55
C ILE A 201 16.63 -26.16 3.11
N THR A 202 16.77 -26.09 4.42
CA THR A 202 18.01 -26.48 5.13
C THR A 202 17.86 -27.81 5.85
N PHE A 203 16.63 -28.26 6.08
CA PHE A 203 16.32 -29.56 6.66
C PHE A 203 14.94 -30.05 6.17
N PRO A 204 14.79 -31.34 5.76
CA PRO A 204 15.82 -32.37 5.71
C PRO A 204 16.88 -32.11 4.62
N TYR A 205 18.04 -32.76 4.76
CA TYR A 205 19.05 -32.76 3.70
C TYR A 205 18.58 -33.62 2.52
N ASP A 206 18.96 -33.21 1.33
CA ASP A 206 18.63 -33.91 0.09
C ASP A 206 19.24 -35.32 0.05
N LEU A 207 18.53 -36.27 -0.58
CA LEU A 207 18.94 -37.65 -0.80
C LEU A 207 19.27 -38.45 0.48
N THR A 208 18.73 -38.06 1.63
CA THR A 208 18.87 -38.81 2.90
C THR A 208 17.84 -39.90 3.04
N GLN A 209 18.11 -40.89 3.92
CA GLN A 209 17.14 -41.92 4.35
C GLN A 209 16.67 -41.63 5.77
N ARG A 210 15.37 -41.77 6.03
CA ARG A 210 14.77 -41.46 7.33
C ARG A 210 13.58 -42.34 7.60
N ASN A 211 13.42 -42.72 8.86
CA ASN A 211 12.21 -43.44 9.34
C ASN A 211 11.09 -42.47 9.76
N SER A 212 11.37 -41.19 9.93
CA SER A 212 10.41 -40.14 10.31
C SER A 212 10.93 -38.75 9.98
N LEU A 213 10.03 -37.79 9.88
CA LEU A 213 10.35 -36.38 9.80
C LEU A 213 9.32 -35.62 10.61
N VAL A 214 9.76 -34.90 11.64
CA VAL A 214 8.89 -34.14 12.56
C VAL A 214 8.92 -32.65 12.31
N ILE A 215 9.89 -32.17 11.54
CA ILE A 215 10.07 -30.77 11.17
C ILE A 215 10.72 -30.67 9.79
N THR A 216 10.30 -29.72 9.01
CA THR A 216 11.07 -29.20 7.87
C THR A 216 11.33 -27.73 8.10
N SER A 217 12.49 -27.24 7.69
CA SER A 217 12.91 -25.88 7.95
C SER A 217 13.85 -25.35 6.87
N GLY A 218 14.01 -24.03 6.85
CA GLY A 218 14.86 -23.38 5.91
C GLY A 218 15.05 -21.89 6.14
N THR A 219 15.55 -21.25 5.11
CA THR A 219 15.77 -19.80 5.07
C THR A 219 14.85 -19.18 4.01
N ILE A 220 14.54 -17.92 4.19
CA ILE A 220 13.80 -17.10 3.24
C ILE A 220 14.40 -15.70 3.23
N ALA A 221 14.54 -15.10 2.06
CA ALA A 221 15.07 -13.75 1.91
C ALA A 221 14.31 -13.00 0.82
N ASP A 222 14.18 -11.71 1.04
CA ASP A 222 13.61 -10.74 0.11
C ASP A 222 14.49 -9.50 0.07
N THR A 223 14.45 -8.75 -1.03
CA THR A 223 15.35 -7.61 -1.23
C THR A 223 14.74 -6.27 -0.86
N PHE A 224 13.39 -6.18 -0.76
CA PHE A 224 12.76 -4.88 -0.63
C PHE A 224 11.54 -4.81 0.30
N SER A 225 10.47 -5.58 0.06
CA SER A 225 9.26 -5.50 0.90
C SER A 225 9.36 -6.32 2.19
N GLY A 226 10.24 -7.29 2.20
CA GLY A 226 10.44 -8.21 3.31
C GLY A 226 9.63 -9.51 3.17
N VAL A 227 10.06 -10.53 3.90
CA VAL A 227 9.53 -11.89 3.80
C VAL A 227 8.20 -12.04 4.54
N LEU A 228 7.29 -12.85 3.99
CA LEU A 228 6.03 -13.22 4.63
C LEU A 228 6.05 -14.66 5.12
N ASN A 229 6.13 -15.63 4.20
CA ASN A 229 6.12 -17.06 4.52
C ASN A 229 6.80 -17.90 3.42
N ALA A 230 7.12 -19.14 3.77
CA ALA A 230 7.46 -20.18 2.82
C ALA A 230 6.20 -20.96 2.41
N VAL A 231 6.03 -21.15 1.12
CA VAL A 231 4.95 -21.96 0.54
C VAL A 231 5.53 -23.33 0.23
N LEU A 232 5.00 -24.35 0.88
CA LEU A 232 5.49 -25.73 0.79
C LEU A 232 4.53 -26.61 0.02
N ARG A 233 5.07 -27.47 -0.83
CA ARG A 233 4.34 -28.59 -1.41
C ARG A 233 5.06 -29.88 -1.04
N ILE A 234 4.39 -30.72 -0.26
CA ILE A 234 4.91 -32.00 0.24
C ILE A 234 4.20 -33.13 -0.49
N SER A 235 4.94 -34.01 -1.13
CA SER A 235 4.40 -35.09 -1.95
C SER A 235 5.16 -36.40 -1.80
N THR A 236 4.48 -37.51 -2.08
CA THR A 236 5.06 -38.87 -2.15
C THR A 236 5.03 -39.42 -3.58
N GLY A 237 5.02 -38.58 -4.60
CA GLY A 237 4.87 -38.97 -5.99
C GLY A 237 3.43 -39.29 -6.41
N THR A 238 2.59 -39.81 -5.54
CA THR A 238 1.19 -40.15 -5.79
C THR A 238 0.17 -39.32 -5.03
N SER A 239 0.60 -38.59 -4.00
CA SER A 239 -0.28 -37.82 -3.13
C SER A 239 0.40 -36.55 -2.63
N TYR A 240 -0.44 -35.55 -2.26
CA TYR A 240 -0.01 -34.27 -1.70
C TYR A 240 -0.54 -34.09 -0.27
N TRP A 241 0.29 -33.58 0.62
CA TRP A 241 -0.07 -33.28 1.99
C TRP A 241 -0.77 -31.90 2.09
N ASN A 242 -1.96 -31.86 2.69
CA ASN A 242 -2.74 -30.63 2.89
C ASN A 242 -2.68 -30.03 4.31
N GLY A 243 -1.81 -30.59 5.17
CA GLY A 243 -1.73 -30.22 6.59
C GLY A 243 -2.56 -31.08 7.52
N ALA A 244 -3.46 -31.91 6.99
CA ALA A 244 -4.31 -32.81 7.78
C ALA A 244 -4.33 -34.27 7.25
N GLY A 245 -4.13 -34.41 5.94
CA GLY A 245 -4.16 -35.71 5.29
C GLY A 245 -3.55 -35.69 3.89
N TRP A 246 -3.34 -36.91 3.35
CA TRP A 246 -2.88 -37.08 1.99
C TRP A 246 -4.03 -36.96 0.98
N LEU A 247 -3.86 -36.14 -0.02
CA LEU A 247 -4.81 -35.99 -1.13
C LEU A 247 -4.33 -36.70 -2.38
N ALA A 248 -5.27 -37.15 -3.21
CA ALA A 248 -5.00 -37.82 -4.48
C ALA A 248 -4.18 -36.93 -5.44
N PRO A 249 -3.43 -37.52 -6.41
CA PRO A 249 -2.51 -36.82 -7.29
C PRO A 249 -3.12 -35.67 -8.12
N ALA A 250 -4.42 -35.74 -8.41
CA ALA A 250 -5.13 -34.71 -9.16
C ALA A 250 -5.32 -33.39 -8.40
N VAL A 251 -5.07 -33.37 -7.08
CA VAL A 251 -5.27 -32.20 -6.21
C VAL A 251 -3.93 -31.77 -5.63
N SER A 252 -3.17 -31.02 -6.41
CA SER A 252 -1.97 -30.35 -5.88
C SER A 252 -2.39 -29.33 -4.82
N THR A 253 -1.82 -29.44 -3.65
CA THR A 253 -2.08 -28.52 -2.54
C THR A 253 -0.78 -28.00 -1.93
N GLU A 254 -0.88 -26.85 -1.27
CA GLU A 254 0.22 -26.18 -0.62
C GLU A 254 -0.09 -25.95 0.85
N VAL A 255 0.94 -25.97 1.68
CA VAL A 255 0.90 -25.57 3.08
C VAL A 255 1.87 -24.43 3.32
N PHE A 256 1.65 -23.66 4.38
CA PHE A 256 2.41 -22.44 4.62
C PHE A 256 3.21 -22.56 5.92
N ALA A 257 4.50 -22.24 5.84
CA ALA A 257 5.38 -22.08 6.99
C ALA A 257 5.67 -20.59 7.19
N GLN A 258 5.20 -20.04 8.29
CA GLN A 258 5.38 -18.63 8.60
C GLN A 258 6.87 -18.32 8.79
N ALA A 259 7.32 -17.16 8.27
CA ALA A 259 8.63 -16.65 8.58
C ALA A 259 8.74 -16.29 10.07
N ALA A 260 9.86 -16.62 10.70
CA ALA A 260 10.08 -16.28 12.11
C ALA A 260 10.07 -14.77 12.38
N SER A 261 10.47 -13.97 11.38
CA SER A 261 10.42 -12.51 11.40
C SER A 261 9.80 -12.00 10.10
N THR A 262 8.47 -11.84 10.08
CA THR A 262 7.72 -11.28 8.96
C THR A 262 8.11 -9.81 8.75
N GLY A 263 8.26 -9.40 7.49
CA GLY A 263 8.65 -8.03 7.11
C GLY A 263 10.15 -7.74 7.19
N SER A 264 10.98 -8.67 7.70
CA SER A 264 12.43 -8.56 7.61
C SER A 264 12.93 -8.96 6.21
N PHE A 265 14.12 -8.49 5.82
CA PHE A 265 14.73 -8.85 4.53
C PHE A 265 15.29 -10.28 4.50
N SER A 266 15.47 -10.90 5.65
CA SER A 266 15.84 -12.31 5.77
C SER A 266 15.28 -12.90 7.05
N SER A 267 14.91 -14.19 6.99
CA SER A 267 14.38 -14.93 8.13
C SER A 267 14.60 -16.42 7.95
N THR A 268 14.29 -17.18 8.99
CA THR A 268 14.12 -18.62 8.93
C THR A 268 12.64 -18.95 8.91
N TRP A 269 12.32 -20.16 8.44
CA TRP A 269 10.99 -20.72 8.51
C TRP A 269 11.05 -22.16 9.01
N SER A 270 9.98 -22.64 9.63
CA SER A 270 9.83 -24.04 10.02
C SER A 270 8.38 -24.49 9.89
N TYR A 271 8.18 -25.77 9.58
CA TYR A 271 6.88 -26.40 9.47
C TYR A 271 6.88 -27.72 10.21
N VAL A 272 6.00 -27.86 11.19
CA VAL A 272 5.94 -29.02 12.10
C VAL A 272 4.68 -29.88 11.92
N ASN A 273 3.69 -29.39 11.16
CA ASN A 273 2.46 -30.14 10.92
C ASN A 273 2.62 -31.15 9.78
N LEU A 274 3.59 -32.06 9.95
CA LEU A 274 3.98 -33.07 8.98
C LEU A 274 3.19 -34.39 9.17
N PRO A 275 3.12 -35.24 8.13
CA PRO A 275 2.51 -36.56 8.25
C PRO A 275 3.21 -37.41 9.28
N SER A 276 2.45 -38.15 10.09
CA SER A 276 2.98 -39.22 10.93
C SER A 276 3.22 -40.52 10.15
N ASN A 277 2.54 -40.68 9.01
CA ASN A 277 2.69 -41.82 8.10
C ASN A 277 3.05 -41.31 6.69
N TRP A 278 4.15 -41.76 6.17
CA TRP A 278 4.71 -41.36 4.88
C TRP A 278 4.47 -42.37 3.76
N GLY A 279 3.68 -43.43 4.04
CA GLY A 279 3.39 -44.50 3.11
C GLY A 279 4.20 -45.77 3.34
N ALA A 280 4.47 -46.53 2.29
CA ALA A 280 5.29 -47.71 2.35
C ALA A 280 6.77 -47.38 2.46
N SER A 281 7.55 -48.27 3.12
CA SER A 281 9.03 -48.17 3.09
C SER A 281 9.52 -48.21 1.65
N GLY A 282 10.49 -47.34 1.32
CA GLY A 282 10.96 -47.10 -0.03
C GLY A 282 10.24 -45.95 -0.77
N ALA A 283 9.25 -45.34 -0.13
CA ALA A 283 8.61 -44.16 -0.75
C ALA A 283 9.57 -42.97 -0.81
N VAL A 284 9.65 -42.33 -1.98
CA VAL A 284 10.36 -41.07 -2.17
C VAL A 284 9.45 -39.93 -1.78
N VAL A 285 9.84 -39.17 -0.78
CA VAL A 285 9.17 -37.94 -0.37
C VAL A 285 9.87 -36.76 -0.98
N LYS A 286 9.10 -35.86 -1.58
CA LYS A 286 9.58 -34.60 -2.15
C LYS A 286 8.97 -33.44 -1.41
N ILE A 287 9.80 -32.46 -1.05
CA ILE A 287 9.37 -31.17 -0.48
C ILE A 287 9.86 -30.10 -1.42
N ASP A 288 8.92 -29.38 -2.00
CA ASP A 288 9.17 -28.15 -2.78
C ASP A 288 8.91 -26.93 -1.89
N VAL A 289 9.73 -25.89 -2.02
CA VAL A 289 9.55 -24.62 -1.31
C VAL A 289 9.61 -23.45 -2.29
N ARG A 290 8.75 -22.46 -2.03
CA ARG A 290 8.76 -21.14 -2.68
C ARG A 290 8.67 -20.05 -1.63
N GLY A 291 9.42 -18.97 -1.79
CA GLY A 291 9.31 -17.80 -0.94
C GLY A 291 8.13 -16.93 -1.34
N ARG A 292 7.49 -16.32 -0.35
CA ARG A 292 6.46 -15.30 -0.54
C ARG A 292 6.78 -14.09 0.32
N ASP A 293 6.75 -12.88 -0.29
CA ASP A 293 6.99 -11.61 0.37
C ASP A 293 5.71 -10.98 0.95
N VAL A 294 5.86 -9.83 1.60
CA VAL A 294 4.77 -9.08 2.22
C VAL A 294 3.80 -8.48 1.19
N THR A 295 4.26 -8.20 -0.03
CA THR A 295 3.42 -7.74 -1.14
C THR A 295 2.70 -8.88 -1.86
N ALA A 296 2.88 -10.12 -1.39
CA ALA A 296 2.28 -11.35 -1.89
C ALA A 296 2.87 -11.89 -3.19
N ASN A 297 4.02 -11.38 -3.68
CA ASN A 297 4.74 -12.02 -4.76
C ASN A 297 5.25 -13.39 -4.29
N THR A 298 5.07 -14.39 -5.12
CA THR A 298 5.50 -15.76 -4.82
C THR A 298 6.54 -16.19 -5.84
N GLN A 299 7.64 -16.76 -5.36
CA GLN A 299 8.73 -17.30 -6.18
C GLN A 299 8.21 -18.25 -7.26
N ASN A 300 8.57 -18.01 -8.51
CA ASN A 300 8.06 -18.80 -9.64
C ASN A 300 8.65 -20.22 -9.65
N THR A 301 9.94 -20.36 -9.38
CA THR A 301 10.63 -21.66 -9.39
C THR A 301 10.82 -22.17 -7.97
N ALA A 302 10.28 -23.35 -7.68
CA ALA A 302 10.45 -23.98 -6.38
C ALA A 302 11.86 -24.60 -6.27
N LEU A 303 12.45 -24.49 -5.08
CA LEU A 303 13.59 -25.31 -4.68
C LEU A 303 13.06 -26.60 -4.01
N SER A 304 13.76 -27.72 -4.24
CA SER A 304 13.26 -29.05 -3.84
C SER A 304 14.33 -29.81 -3.09
N VAL A 305 13.89 -30.61 -2.14
CA VAL A 305 14.66 -31.71 -1.56
C VAL A 305 13.86 -32.99 -1.64
N GLN A 306 14.57 -34.13 -1.73
CA GLN A 306 13.98 -35.45 -1.72
C GLN A 306 14.66 -36.31 -0.66
N TRP A 307 13.90 -37.17 -0.04
CA TRP A 307 14.42 -38.15 0.90
C TRP A 307 13.65 -39.46 0.79
N LEU A 308 14.30 -40.56 1.18
CA LEU A 308 13.72 -41.88 1.14
C LEU A 308 13.12 -42.23 2.52
N TYR A 309 11.85 -42.57 2.54
CA TYR A 309 11.20 -43.05 3.74
C TYR A 309 11.54 -44.52 3.92
N ASP A 310 12.18 -44.90 5.05
CA ASP A 310 12.53 -46.26 5.40
C ASP A 310 12.16 -46.55 6.86
N ASN A 311 11.15 -47.33 7.06
CA ASN A 311 10.68 -47.75 8.37
C ASN A 311 10.93 -49.24 8.66
N GLN A 312 11.77 -49.89 7.80
CA GLN A 312 12.12 -51.28 8.01
C GLN A 312 13.41 -51.40 8.83
N ALA A 313 13.35 -52.22 9.86
CA ALA A 313 14.54 -52.57 10.60
C ALA A 313 15.43 -53.53 9.80
N PRO A 314 16.75 -53.36 9.84
CA PRO A 314 17.64 -54.33 9.25
C PRO A 314 17.52 -55.66 9.96
N ALA A 315 17.65 -56.76 9.22
CA ALA A 315 17.74 -58.13 9.77
C ALA A 315 19.17 -58.54 9.95
N ALA A 316 19.51 -59.04 11.10
CA ALA A 316 20.81 -59.62 11.36
C ALA A 316 20.63 -61.07 11.74
N GLN A 317 21.51 -61.91 11.24
CA GLN A 317 21.53 -63.31 11.60
C GLN A 317 22.94 -63.69 12.04
N VAL A 318 23.04 -64.44 13.12
CA VAL A 318 24.32 -65.02 13.57
C VAL A 318 24.57 -66.26 12.76
N GLY A 319 25.64 -66.21 11.94
CA GLY A 319 26.04 -67.37 11.10
C GLY A 319 26.92 -68.35 11.83
N THR A 320 27.67 -67.88 12.82
CA THR A 320 28.53 -68.74 13.68
C THR A 320 28.48 -68.21 15.10
N PRO A 321 28.05 -69.04 16.07
CA PRO A 321 27.64 -70.46 15.93
C PRO A 321 26.34 -70.62 15.14
N GLY A 322 26.27 -71.63 14.27
CA GLY A 322 25.15 -71.82 13.32
C GLY A 322 23.87 -72.43 13.93
N ALA A 323 23.92 -72.89 15.15
CA ALA A 323 22.78 -73.49 15.85
C ALA A 323 22.90 -73.25 17.36
N ASP A 324 21.77 -73.15 18.04
CA ASP A 324 21.71 -73.12 19.51
C ASP A 324 22.22 -74.41 20.06
N GLY A 325 23.12 -74.39 21.06
CA GLY A 325 23.77 -75.55 21.65
C GLY A 325 24.88 -76.19 20.83
N ALA A 326 25.32 -75.56 19.71
CA ALA A 326 26.43 -76.06 18.91
C ALA A 326 27.77 -75.93 19.65
N PHE A 327 28.59 -77.02 19.56
CA PHE A 327 29.92 -77.07 20.15
C PHE A 327 30.98 -76.61 19.15
N TYR A 328 31.77 -75.60 19.52
CA TYR A 328 32.85 -75.03 18.69
C TYR A 328 34.21 -75.28 19.34
N SER A 329 35.20 -75.66 18.54
CA SER A 329 36.57 -75.72 18.99
C SER A 329 37.10 -74.28 19.11
N PRO A 330 37.95 -73.96 20.09
CA PRO A 330 38.56 -72.63 20.24
C PRO A 330 39.45 -72.22 19.03
N ALA A 331 39.72 -73.14 18.13
CA ALA A 331 40.53 -72.90 16.92
C ALA A 331 39.71 -72.33 15.74
N VAL A 332 38.36 -72.26 15.83
CA VAL A 332 37.49 -71.66 14.82
C VAL A 332 37.18 -70.25 15.21
N PRO A 333 37.68 -69.20 14.49
CA PRO A 333 37.31 -67.81 14.80
C PRO A 333 35.82 -67.59 14.55
N LEU A 334 35.13 -67.00 15.53
CA LEU A 334 33.79 -66.48 15.33
C LEU A 334 33.93 -65.27 14.37
N ASN A 335 33.40 -65.43 13.17
CA ASN A 335 33.35 -64.30 12.25
C ASN A 335 32.34 -63.24 12.74
N ASN A 336 32.82 -62.03 13.00
CA ASN A 336 31.98 -60.88 13.31
C ASN A 336 31.25 -60.37 12.06
#